data_919fe679b624b7414fc16e3f9d873e11
#
_entry.id   919fe679b624b7414fc16e3f9d873e11
#
_cell.length_a   1.000
_cell.length_b   1.000
_cell.length_c   1.000
_cell.angle_alpha   90.00
_cell.angle_beta   90.00
_cell.angle_gamma   90.00
#
_symmetry.space_group_name_H-M   'P 1'
#
loop_
_entity.id
_entity.type
_entity.pdbx_description
1 polymer ?
#
loop_
_entity_poly.entity_id
_entity_poly.type
_entity_poly.pdbx_seq_one_letter_code
_entity_poly.pdbx_strand_id
1 'polypeptide(L)'
;MKVTTILIIGLLLPLLGTMIGSAFVFMMKNKMSAHLQKSLLGFASGVMVAASVWSLLIPAMEMKADSGAWSVMPAAVGFLLGIGFLLLIDELTPHLHIGTDKPEGLRSHLSKTAMLALAVTIHNLPEGMAVGVVFAGAENGAAQISLAAAISVSLGIAIQNIPEGAIISMPMRAAGNSRWKSFMIGSLSGVVEPIGALAVILLVSILMPALPYMLAFAAGAMFYVVVEELIPEASSSQHSNLSTIGFAIGFVLMMVLDVVMG
;
A
#
# COMPACT_ATOMS: atom_id res chain seq x y z
N MET A 1 25.10 -5.82 10.14
CA MET A 1 24.41 -4.50 10.05
C MET A 1 23.65 -4.31 11.35
N LYS A 2 23.65 -3.12 11.96
CA LYS A 2 22.91 -2.89 13.22
C LYS A 2 21.40 -2.98 12.95
N VAL A 3 20.62 -3.55 13.86
CA VAL A 3 19.14 -3.67 13.73
C VAL A 3 18.49 -2.34 13.35
N THR A 4 18.92 -1.24 13.97
CA THR A 4 18.47 0.12 13.64
C THR A 4 18.68 0.50 12.17
N THR A 5 19.78 0.06 11.55
CA THR A 5 20.04 0.34 10.12
C THR A 5 19.07 -0.42 9.22
N ILE A 6 18.79 -1.68 9.55
CA ILE A 6 17.83 -2.51 8.81
C ILE A 6 16.43 -1.90 8.91
N LEU A 7 16.02 -1.47 10.11
CA LEU A 7 14.74 -0.80 10.34
C LEU A 7 14.62 0.45 9.45
N ILE A 8 15.60 1.37 9.52
CA ILE A 8 15.57 2.61 8.72
C ILE A 8 15.46 2.30 7.22
N ILE A 9 16.26 1.35 6.72
CA ILE A 9 16.19 0.95 5.31
C ILE A 9 14.80 0.38 5.00
N GLY A 10 14.27 -0.52 5.82
CA GLY A 10 12.96 -1.11 5.64
C GLY A 10 11.83 -0.08 5.59
N LEU A 11 11.86 0.92 6.47
CA LEU A 11 10.85 1.98 6.48
C LEU A 11 10.92 2.91 5.26
N LEU A 12 12.09 3.05 4.65
CA LEU A 12 12.30 3.93 3.49
C LEU A 12 12.13 3.20 2.15
N LEU A 13 12.17 1.86 2.12
CA LEU A 13 12.05 1.08 0.89
C LEU A 13 10.77 1.38 0.10
N PRO A 14 9.57 1.42 0.70
CA PRO A 14 8.33 1.76 0.00
C PRO A 14 8.42 3.12 -0.69
N LEU A 15 8.81 4.16 0.04
CA LEU A 15 9.04 5.49 -0.52
C LEU A 15 10.02 5.49 -1.69
N LEU A 16 11.10 4.71 -1.60
CA LEU A 16 12.06 4.57 -2.72
C LEU A 16 11.39 3.94 -3.94
N GLY A 17 10.51 2.96 -3.76
CA GLY A 17 9.69 2.39 -4.82
C GLY A 17 8.85 3.44 -5.53
N THR A 18 8.09 4.24 -4.78
CA THR A 18 7.28 5.36 -5.28
C THR A 18 8.13 6.39 -6.02
N MET A 19 9.32 6.73 -5.49
CA MET A 19 10.25 7.65 -6.15
C MET A 19 10.80 7.09 -7.47
N ILE A 20 11.19 5.83 -7.51
CA ILE A 20 11.67 5.15 -8.73
C ILE A 20 10.57 5.15 -9.80
N GLY A 21 9.34 4.79 -9.40
CA GLY A 21 8.18 4.83 -10.28
C GLY A 21 7.90 6.23 -10.82
N SER A 22 7.91 7.22 -9.94
CA SER A 22 7.71 8.62 -10.31
C SER A 22 8.80 9.13 -11.28
N ALA A 23 10.03 8.60 -11.18
CA ALA A 23 11.13 8.98 -12.04
C ALA A 23 10.96 8.53 -13.51
N PHE A 24 10.06 7.58 -13.80
CA PHE A 24 9.75 7.22 -15.21
C PHE A 24 9.26 8.40 -16.04
N VAL A 25 8.72 9.44 -15.42
CA VAL A 25 8.34 10.69 -16.11
C VAL A 25 9.51 11.35 -16.86
N PHE A 26 10.76 11.13 -16.44
CA PHE A 26 11.93 11.66 -17.13
C PHE A 26 12.27 10.89 -18.42
N MET A 27 11.95 9.59 -18.45
CA MET A 27 12.28 8.69 -19.56
C MET A 27 11.20 8.66 -20.62
N MET A 28 9.93 8.81 -20.26
CA MET A 28 8.82 8.67 -21.19
C MET A 28 8.56 9.94 -21.98
N LYS A 29 8.38 9.75 -23.30
CA LYS A 29 8.04 10.81 -24.27
C LYS A 29 6.53 11.02 -24.41
N ASN A 30 5.73 9.98 -24.22
CA ASN A 30 4.29 9.94 -24.46
C ASN A 30 3.52 9.51 -23.17
N LYS A 31 2.18 9.59 -23.24
CA LYS A 31 1.30 9.05 -22.19
C LYS A 31 1.53 7.54 -22.02
N MET A 32 1.35 7.05 -20.81
CA MET A 32 1.32 5.60 -20.52
C MET A 32 0.20 4.95 -21.34
N SER A 33 0.47 3.79 -21.93
CA SER A 33 -0.59 3.06 -22.63
C SER A 33 -1.58 2.47 -21.61
N ALA A 34 -2.86 2.42 -21.99
CA ALA A 34 -3.89 1.82 -21.13
C ALA A 34 -3.60 0.35 -20.80
N HIS A 35 -2.97 -0.39 -21.72
CA HIS A 35 -2.58 -1.78 -21.48
C HIS A 35 -1.52 -1.90 -20.39
N LEU A 36 -0.49 -1.05 -20.44
CA LEU A 36 0.55 -1.02 -19.40
C LEU A 36 -0.03 -0.62 -18.03
N GLN A 37 -0.87 0.41 -18.01
CA GLN A 37 -1.53 0.87 -16.78
C GLN A 37 -2.35 -0.25 -16.13
N LYS A 38 -3.18 -0.96 -16.90
CA LYS A 38 -3.97 -2.10 -16.41
C LYS A 38 -3.10 -3.24 -15.86
N SER A 39 -2.01 -3.57 -16.55
CA SER A 39 -1.08 -4.60 -16.07
C SER A 39 -0.42 -4.21 -14.75
N LEU A 40 -0.03 -2.95 -14.63
CA LEU A 40 0.64 -2.42 -13.43
C LEU A 40 -0.31 -2.33 -12.23
N LEU A 41 -1.55 -1.86 -12.44
CA LEU A 41 -2.59 -1.84 -11.41
C LEU A 41 -2.95 -3.25 -10.94
N GLY A 42 -3.13 -4.17 -11.87
CA GLY A 42 -3.35 -5.58 -11.53
C GLY A 42 -2.19 -6.15 -10.73
N PHE A 43 -0.95 -5.89 -11.14
CA PHE A 43 0.25 -6.34 -10.44
C PHE A 43 0.31 -5.81 -8.99
N ALA A 44 0.12 -4.50 -8.80
CA ALA A 44 0.08 -3.90 -7.47
C ALA A 44 -1.01 -4.52 -6.60
N SER A 45 -2.24 -4.67 -7.13
CA SER A 45 -3.35 -5.33 -6.43
C SER A 45 -2.99 -6.75 -5.98
N GLY A 46 -2.32 -7.52 -6.84
CA GLY A 46 -1.91 -8.88 -6.52
C GLY A 46 -0.89 -8.94 -5.38
N VAL A 47 0.11 -8.07 -5.40
CA VAL A 47 1.11 -7.95 -4.31
C VAL A 47 0.42 -7.57 -3.01
N MET A 48 -0.45 -6.54 -3.02
CA MET A 48 -1.17 -6.06 -1.82
C MET A 48 -2.04 -7.15 -1.21
N VAL A 49 -2.81 -7.90 -2.02
CA VAL A 49 -3.66 -9.00 -1.52
C VAL A 49 -2.80 -10.08 -0.88
N ALA A 50 -1.71 -10.50 -1.54
CA ALA A 50 -0.83 -11.52 -0.99
C ALA A 50 -0.18 -11.06 0.34
N ALA A 51 0.39 -9.86 0.39
CA ALA A 51 0.97 -9.30 1.60
C ALA A 51 -0.06 -9.21 2.74
N SER A 52 -1.27 -8.75 2.45
CA SER A 52 -2.35 -8.65 3.44
C SER A 52 -2.72 -10.00 4.04
N VAL A 53 -2.72 -11.07 3.24
CA VAL A 53 -3.08 -12.41 3.72
C VAL A 53 -1.92 -13.06 4.47
N TRP A 54 -0.78 -13.23 3.81
CA TRP A 54 0.35 -14.00 4.36
C TRP A 54 1.10 -13.26 5.46
N SER A 55 1.39 -11.98 5.24
CA SER A 55 2.25 -11.24 6.16
C SER A 55 1.51 -10.54 7.29
N LEU A 56 0.18 -10.38 7.18
CA LEU A 56 -0.60 -9.62 8.17
C LEU A 56 -1.71 -10.47 8.81
N LEU A 57 -2.65 -11.03 8.03
CA LEU A 57 -3.81 -11.75 8.58
C LEU A 57 -3.42 -13.10 9.19
N ILE A 58 -2.57 -13.89 8.52
CA ILE A 58 -2.13 -15.19 9.06
C ILE A 58 -1.37 -15.01 10.37
N PRO A 59 -0.33 -14.17 10.48
CA PRO A 59 0.34 -13.91 11.75
C PRO A 59 -0.60 -13.37 12.84
N ALA A 60 -1.55 -12.52 12.49
CA ALA A 60 -2.55 -12.00 13.46
C ALA A 60 -3.38 -13.12 14.09
N MET A 61 -3.78 -14.13 13.30
CA MET A 61 -4.53 -15.28 13.79
C MET A 61 -3.64 -16.24 14.59
N GLU A 62 -2.41 -16.48 14.14
CA GLU A 62 -1.46 -17.37 14.79
C GLU A 62 -1.03 -16.88 16.17
N MET A 63 -0.94 -15.57 16.38
CA MET A 63 -0.67 -14.96 17.69
C MET A 63 -1.73 -15.29 18.76
N LYS A 64 -2.89 -15.81 18.36
CA LYS A 64 -4.01 -16.19 19.22
C LYS A 64 -4.42 -17.65 19.03
N ALA A 65 -3.58 -18.48 18.47
CA ALA A 65 -3.87 -19.91 18.20
C ALA A 65 -4.37 -20.66 19.44
N ASP A 66 -3.84 -20.36 20.61
CA ASP A 66 -4.25 -20.98 21.88
C ASP A 66 -5.72 -20.70 22.26
N SER A 67 -6.35 -19.73 21.64
CA SER A 67 -7.76 -19.38 21.85
C SER A 67 -8.75 -20.26 21.07
N GLY A 68 -8.27 -21.28 20.35
CA GLY A 68 -9.10 -22.18 19.53
C GLY A 68 -9.89 -21.43 18.46
N ALA A 69 -11.19 -21.66 18.35
CA ALA A 69 -12.03 -21.00 17.35
C ALA A 69 -12.10 -19.47 17.50
N TRP A 70 -11.78 -18.92 18.65
CA TRP A 70 -11.76 -17.47 18.91
C TRP A 70 -10.47 -16.79 18.44
N SER A 71 -9.49 -17.55 17.95
CA SER A 71 -8.24 -16.99 17.39
C SER A 71 -8.47 -16.04 16.21
N VAL A 72 -9.57 -16.22 15.47
CA VAL A 72 -9.97 -15.38 14.33
C VAL A 72 -10.49 -14.00 14.75
N MET A 73 -10.95 -13.82 16.00
CA MET A 73 -11.62 -12.59 16.41
C MET A 73 -10.77 -11.32 16.31
N PRO A 74 -9.50 -11.31 16.76
CA PRO A 74 -8.63 -10.14 16.54
C PRO A 74 -8.44 -9.80 15.07
N ALA A 75 -8.27 -10.84 14.24
CA ALA A 75 -8.12 -10.65 12.80
C ALA A 75 -9.40 -10.08 12.17
N ALA A 76 -10.57 -10.65 12.48
CA ALA A 76 -11.85 -10.19 11.94
C ALA A 76 -12.17 -8.74 12.38
N VAL A 77 -12.03 -8.44 13.67
CA VAL A 77 -12.32 -7.11 14.20
C VAL A 77 -11.33 -6.08 13.64
N GLY A 78 -10.03 -6.37 13.66
CA GLY A 78 -9.00 -5.48 13.13
C GLY A 78 -9.23 -5.19 11.64
N PHE A 79 -9.50 -6.23 10.85
CA PHE A 79 -9.76 -6.10 9.41
C PHE A 79 -10.96 -5.18 9.12
N LEU A 80 -12.09 -5.40 9.79
CA LEU A 80 -13.29 -4.56 9.62
C LEU A 80 -13.04 -3.10 10.06
N LEU A 81 -12.28 -2.91 11.13
CA LEU A 81 -11.89 -1.56 11.58
C LEU A 81 -10.98 -0.88 10.58
N GLY A 82 -10.06 -1.61 9.93
CA GLY A 82 -9.19 -1.08 8.88
C GLY A 82 -9.97 -0.63 7.64
N ILE A 83 -10.91 -1.45 7.16
CA ILE A 83 -11.83 -1.08 6.08
C ILE A 83 -12.65 0.16 6.49
N GLY A 84 -13.28 0.15 7.67
CA GLY A 84 -14.11 1.26 8.14
C GLY A 84 -13.33 2.56 8.32
N PHE A 85 -12.07 2.47 8.72
CA PHE A 85 -11.18 3.62 8.87
C PHE A 85 -10.89 4.28 7.50
N LEU A 86 -10.53 3.49 6.49
CA LEU A 86 -10.26 4.02 5.16
C LEU A 86 -11.53 4.56 4.51
N LEU A 87 -12.65 3.85 4.62
CA LEU A 87 -13.96 4.34 4.17
C LEU A 87 -14.28 5.70 4.78
N LEU A 88 -14.04 5.87 6.09
CA LEU A 88 -14.28 7.14 6.76
C LEU A 88 -13.35 8.25 6.26
N ILE A 89 -12.05 7.95 6.09
CA ILE A 89 -11.09 8.93 5.56
C ILE A 89 -11.48 9.33 4.14
N ASP A 90 -11.87 8.38 3.33
CA ASP A 90 -12.28 8.58 1.95
C ASP A 90 -13.51 9.51 1.85
N GLU A 91 -14.54 9.27 2.65
CA GLU A 91 -15.70 10.15 2.73
C GLU A 91 -15.38 11.57 3.24
N LEU A 92 -14.38 11.70 4.12
CA LEU A 92 -14.02 13.00 4.71
C LEU A 92 -12.99 13.78 3.88
N THR A 93 -12.26 13.12 3.00
CA THR A 93 -11.18 13.77 2.25
C THR A 93 -11.62 14.10 0.84
N PRO A 94 -11.50 15.35 0.39
CA PRO A 94 -11.80 15.71 -1.00
C PRO A 94 -10.75 15.09 -1.93
N HIS A 95 -11.16 14.11 -2.72
CA HIS A 95 -10.28 13.37 -3.61
C HIS A 95 -10.93 13.13 -4.98
N LEU A 96 -10.15 12.62 -5.93
CA LEU A 96 -10.58 12.33 -7.28
C LEU A 96 -9.89 11.05 -7.75
N HIS A 97 -10.67 10.09 -8.22
CA HIS A 97 -10.13 8.87 -8.83
C HIS A 97 -9.61 9.14 -10.25
N ILE A 98 -8.60 8.39 -10.66
CA ILE A 98 -8.02 8.50 -11.99
C ILE A 98 -9.08 8.11 -13.04
N GLY A 99 -9.27 8.97 -14.05
CA GLY A 99 -10.25 8.73 -15.11
C GLY A 99 -11.67 9.23 -14.83
N THR A 100 -11.93 9.79 -13.65
CA THR A 100 -13.21 10.42 -13.32
C THR A 100 -13.11 11.95 -13.32
N ASP A 101 -14.24 12.60 -13.57
CA ASP A 101 -14.37 14.07 -13.47
C ASP A 101 -15.21 14.50 -12.27
N LYS A 102 -15.70 13.55 -11.48
CA LYS A 102 -16.55 13.81 -10.32
C LYS A 102 -15.71 13.67 -9.06
N PRO A 103 -15.45 14.76 -8.32
CA PRO A 103 -14.82 14.69 -7.01
C PRO A 103 -15.71 13.98 -6.00
N GLU A 104 -15.09 13.22 -5.12
CA GLU A 104 -15.70 12.56 -3.97
C GLU A 104 -15.23 13.19 -2.66
N GLY A 105 -15.84 12.80 -1.54
CA GLY A 105 -15.59 13.38 -0.23
C GLY A 105 -16.18 14.77 -0.02
N LEU A 106 -15.65 15.50 0.95
CA LEU A 106 -16.12 16.84 1.28
C LEU A 106 -15.85 17.84 0.16
N ARG A 107 -16.79 18.77 -0.06
CA ARG A 107 -16.65 19.83 -1.08
C ARG A 107 -15.38 20.65 -0.83
N SER A 108 -14.57 20.81 -1.87
CA SER A 108 -13.28 21.50 -1.80
C SER A 108 -13.04 22.37 -3.04
N HIS A 109 -12.21 23.39 -2.88
CA HIS A 109 -11.68 24.23 -3.96
C HIS A 109 -10.32 23.76 -4.48
N LEU A 110 -9.89 22.54 -4.12
CA LEU A 110 -8.64 21.96 -4.59
C LEU A 110 -8.68 21.73 -6.11
N SER A 111 -7.52 21.89 -6.75
CA SER A 111 -7.40 21.54 -8.16
C SER A 111 -7.55 20.02 -8.36
N LYS A 112 -7.99 19.58 -9.55
CA LYS A 112 -8.07 18.14 -9.89
C LYS A 112 -6.76 17.42 -9.61
N THR A 113 -5.63 18.04 -9.94
CA THR A 113 -4.29 17.51 -9.68
C THR A 113 -4.02 17.31 -8.19
N ALA A 114 -4.43 18.25 -7.34
CA ALA A 114 -4.26 18.14 -5.90
C ALA A 114 -5.14 17.03 -5.30
N MET A 115 -6.37 16.88 -5.78
CA MET A 115 -7.27 15.82 -5.35
C MET A 115 -6.77 14.43 -5.74
N LEU A 116 -6.25 14.27 -6.97
CA LEU A 116 -5.60 13.02 -7.39
C LEU A 116 -4.37 12.68 -6.54
N ALA A 117 -3.52 13.66 -6.27
CA ALA A 117 -2.35 13.44 -5.40
C ALA A 117 -2.75 13.09 -3.98
N LEU A 118 -3.84 13.67 -3.47
CA LEU A 118 -4.35 13.40 -2.12
C LEU A 118 -4.96 12.00 -2.02
N ALA A 119 -5.72 11.55 -3.03
CA ALA A 119 -6.22 10.20 -3.11
C ALA A 119 -5.09 9.19 -2.89
N VAL A 120 -4.06 9.23 -3.76
CA VAL A 120 -2.95 8.29 -3.65
C VAL A 120 -2.17 8.43 -2.34
N THR A 121 -2.05 9.65 -1.79
CA THR A 121 -1.41 9.83 -0.47
C THR A 121 -2.18 9.09 0.63
N ILE A 122 -3.51 9.06 0.56
CA ILE A 122 -4.35 8.31 1.51
C ILE A 122 -4.10 6.81 1.36
N HIS A 123 -3.94 6.32 0.13
CA HIS A 123 -3.73 4.89 -0.15
C HIS A 123 -2.35 4.40 0.30
N ASN A 124 -1.33 5.23 0.23
CA ASN A 124 0.01 4.91 0.69
C ASN A 124 0.10 4.85 2.24
N LEU A 125 -0.87 5.42 2.97
CA LEU A 125 -0.86 5.37 4.43
C LEU A 125 -0.97 3.93 4.99
N PRO A 126 -1.93 3.08 4.56
CA PRO A 126 -2.01 1.67 4.95
C PRO A 126 -0.73 0.87 4.67
N GLU A 127 -0.06 1.17 3.57
CA GLU A 127 1.18 0.51 3.20
C GLU A 127 2.30 0.81 4.20
N GLY A 128 2.46 2.08 4.54
CA GLY A 128 3.37 2.47 5.61
C GLY A 128 3.01 1.83 6.95
N MET A 129 1.73 1.80 7.30
CA MET A 129 1.25 1.14 8.52
C MET A 129 1.55 -0.35 8.52
N ALA A 130 1.39 -1.05 7.39
CA ALA A 130 1.72 -2.47 7.24
C ALA A 130 3.21 -2.72 7.51
N VAL A 131 4.09 -1.93 6.90
CA VAL A 131 5.54 -2.00 7.17
C VAL A 131 5.83 -1.73 8.65
N GLY A 132 5.24 -0.67 9.21
CA GLY A 132 5.45 -0.31 10.62
C GLY A 132 5.06 -1.41 11.59
N VAL A 133 3.90 -2.06 11.40
CA VAL A 133 3.41 -3.07 12.32
C VAL A 133 4.23 -4.37 12.27
N VAL A 134 4.70 -4.81 11.09
CA VAL A 134 5.54 -6.00 10.99
C VAL A 134 6.94 -5.77 11.57
N PHE A 135 7.55 -4.61 11.33
CA PHE A 135 8.83 -4.27 11.97
C PHE A 135 8.69 -4.15 13.49
N ALA A 136 7.63 -3.51 13.97
CA ALA A 136 7.36 -3.42 15.41
C ALA A 136 7.14 -4.80 16.03
N GLY A 137 6.43 -5.70 15.37
CA GLY A 137 6.25 -7.08 15.80
C GLY A 137 7.58 -7.83 15.89
N ALA A 138 8.40 -7.75 14.86
CA ALA A 138 9.73 -8.38 14.82
C ALA A 138 10.67 -7.83 15.91
N GLU A 139 10.72 -6.52 16.12
CA GLU A 139 11.57 -5.89 17.15
C GLU A 139 11.13 -6.23 18.57
N ASN A 140 9.84 -6.37 18.82
CA ASN A 140 9.30 -6.72 20.13
C ASN A 140 9.23 -8.23 20.38
N GLY A 141 9.79 -9.04 19.49
CA GLY A 141 9.93 -10.49 19.69
C GLY A 141 8.63 -11.29 19.51
N ALA A 142 7.71 -10.80 18.68
CA ALA A 142 6.53 -11.59 18.29
C ALA A 142 7.01 -12.83 17.52
N ALA A 143 6.76 -14.03 18.08
CA ALA A 143 7.30 -15.29 17.55
C ALA A 143 6.84 -15.60 16.10
N GLN A 144 5.71 -15.03 15.69
CA GLN A 144 5.10 -15.20 14.38
C GLN A 144 5.63 -14.22 13.32
N ILE A 145 6.50 -13.27 13.69
CA ILE A 145 7.04 -12.26 12.75
C ILE A 145 8.57 -12.22 12.87
N SER A 146 9.24 -12.75 11.87
CA SER A 146 10.69 -12.65 11.75
C SER A 146 11.10 -11.28 11.20
N LEU A 147 12.36 -10.86 11.43
CA LEU A 147 12.91 -9.68 10.76
C LEU A 147 12.97 -9.87 9.24
N ALA A 148 13.17 -11.09 8.78
CA ALA A 148 13.19 -11.41 7.36
C ALA A 148 11.80 -11.27 6.74
N ALA A 149 10.74 -11.70 7.45
CA ALA A 149 9.36 -11.45 7.05
C ALA A 149 9.04 -9.94 6.96
N ALA A 150 9.50 -9.14 7.92
CA ALA A 150 9.32 -7.69 7.87
C ALA A 150 10.02 -7.05 6.65
N ILE A 151 11.21 -7.52 6.31
CA ILE A 151 11.94 -7.08 5.11
C ILE A 151 11.20 -7.52 3.84
N SER A 152 10.64 -8.73 3.80
CA SER A 152 9.84 -9.25 2.68
C SER A 152 8.65 -8.33 2.38
N VAL A 153 7.88 -7.98 3.42
CA VAL A 153 6.75 -7.05 3.30
C VAL A 153 7.21 -5.70 2.74
N SER A 154 8.25 -5.12 3.32
CA SER A 154 8.78 -3.83 2.89
C SER A 154 9.25 -3.86 1.43
N LEU A 155 9.91 -4.94 1.01
CA LEU A 155 10.36 -5.13 -0.37
C LEU A 155 9.18 -5.33 -1.32
N GLY A 156 8.19 -6.13 -0.94
CA GLY A 156 6.97 -6.34 -1.72
C GLY A 156 6.23 -5.03 -1.97
N ILE A 157 6.04 -4.24 -0.90
CA ILE A 157 5.41 -2.91 -1.00
C ILE A 157 6.27 -1.96 -1.85
N ALA A 158 7.59 -1.95 -1.70
CA ALA A 158 8.46 -1.14 -2.56
C ALA A 158 8.33 -1.50 -4.04
N ILE A 159 8.21 -2.78 -4.37
CA ILE A 159 8.04 -3.26 -5.75
C ILE A 159 6.70 -2.82 -6.34
N GLN A 160 5.59 -2.90 -5.58
CA GLN A 160 4.28 -2.45 -6.05
C GLN A 160 4.19 -0.93 -6.18
N ASN A 161 4.90 -0.18 -5.36
CA ASN A 161 4.92 1.28 -5.38
C ASN A 161 5.64 1.85 -6.63
N ILE A 162 6.47 1.05 -7.32
CA ILE A 162 7.04 1.45 -8.61
C ILE A 162 5.93 1.71 -9.65
N PRO A 163 5.00 0.79 -9.92
CA PRO A 163 3.80 1.08 -10.69
C PRO A 163 3.04 2.33 -10.23
N GLU A 164 2.80 2.45 -8.95
CA GLU A 164 1.96 3.53 -8.39
C GLU A 164 2.59 4.91 -8.58
N GLY A 165 3.87 5.08 -8.29
CA GLY A 165 4.58 6.33 -8.56
C GLY A 165 4.53 6.74 -10.05
N ALA A 166 4.60 5.78 -10.96
CA ALA A 166 4.45 6.02 -12.40
C ALA A 166 3.02 6.45 -12.77
N ILE A 167 2.00 5.78 -12.20
CA ILE A 167 0.59 6.07 -12.43
C ILE A 167 0.21 7.47 -11.97
N ILE A 168 0.87 8.03 -10.95
CA ILE A 168 0.65 9.41 -10.51
C ILE A 168 1.42 10.41 -11.37
N SER A 169 2.74 10.21 -11.49
CA SER A 169 3.63 11.20 -12.10
C SER A 169 3.36 11.43 -13.59
N MET A 170 2.94 10.37 -14.30
CA MET A 170 2.72 10.44 -15.73
C MET A 170 1.46 11.19 -16.16
N PRO A 171 0.27 10.98 -15.55
CA PRO A 171 -0.89 11.83 -15.78
C PRO A 171 -0.63 13.30 -15.41
N MET A 172 0.12 13.55 -14.32
CA MET A 172 0.51 14.91 -13.95
C MET A 172 1.31 15.59 -15.06
N ARG A 173 2.22 14.87 -15.70
CA ARG A 173 2.95 15.36 -16.87
C ARG A 173 2.03 15.58 -18.06
N ALA A 174 1.10 14.68 -18.31
CA ALA A 174 0.12 14.79 -19.40
C ALA A 174 -0.82 16.00 -19.19
N ALA A 175 -1.10 16.40 -17.95
CA ALA A 175 -1.86 17.59 -17.59
C ALA A 175 -1.07 18.92 -17.77
N GLY A 176 0.15 18.87 -18.34
CA GLY A 176 0.94 20.06 -18.67
C GLY A 176 1.97 20.47 -17.61
N ASN A 177 2.08 19.77 -16.49
CA ASN A 177 3.12 20.07 -15.50
C ASN A 177 4.53 19.76 -16.06
N SER A 178 5.56 20.43 -15.52
CA SER A 178 6.95 20.07 -15.87
C SER A 178 7.28 18.66 -15.38
N ARG A 179 8.28 18.00 -15.99
CA ARG A 179 8.75 16.68 -15.55
C ARG A 179 9.15 16.67 -14.09
N TRP A 180 9.89 17.70 -13.66
CA TRP A 180 10.32 17.82 -12.27
C TRP A 180 9.16 17.97 -11.30
N LYS A 181 8.18 18.81 -11.63
CA LYS A 181 6.99 18.98 -10.78
C LYS A 181 6.18 17.69 -10.70
N SER A 182 6.02 16.97 -11.82
CA SER A 182 5.31 15.69 -11.85
C SER A 182 6.03 14.61 -11.01
N PHE A 183 7.37 14.54 -11.12
CA PHE A 183 8.20 13.68 -10.28
C PHE A 183 8.04 14.01 -8.80
N MET A 184 8.10 15.28 -8.43
CA MET A 184 7.96 15.70 -7.03
C MET A 184 6.59 15.38 -6.47
N ILE A 185 5.50 15.60 -7.22
CA ILE A 185 4.15 15.26 -6.78
C ILE A 185 4.04 13.76 -6.52
N GLY A 186 4.47 12.93 -7.48
CA GLY A 186 4.44 11.49 -7.33
C GLY A 186 5.34 10.97 -6.18
N SER A 187 6.53 11.56 -6.00
CA SER A 187 7.43 11.16 -4.90
C SER A 187 6.91 11.58 -3.53
N LEU A 188 6.27 12.75 -3.44
CA LEU A 188 5.73 13.27 -2.18
C LEU A 188 4.51 12.48 -1.69
N SER A 189 3.74 11.84 -2.59
CA SER A 189 2.64 10.97 -2.16
C SER A 189 3.13 9.78 -1.33
N GLY A 190 4.36 9.29 -1.58
CA GLY A 190 4.96 8.20 -0.81
C GLY A 190 5.53 8.62 0.55
N VAL A 191 5.68 9.91 0.84
CA VAL A 191 6.26 10.36 2.13
C VAL A 191 5.40 9.97 3.33
N VAL A 192 4.11 9.77 3.13
CA VAL A 192 3.20 9.29 4.18
C VAL A 192 3.52 7.87 4.65
N GLU A 193 4.19 7.06 3.83
CA GLU A 193 4.54 5.67 4.15
C GLU A 193 5.51 5.59 5.34
N PRO A 194 6.70 6.20 5.33
CA PRO A 194 7.58 6.20 6.51
C PRO A 194 6.96 6.92 7.71
N ILE A 195 6.08 7.91 7.51
CA ILE A 195 5.37 8.58 8.59
C ILE A 195 4.37 7.61 9.23
N GLY A 196 3.56 6.92 8.44
CA GLY A 196 2.60 5.90 8.90
C GLY A 196 3.30 4.75 9.61
N ALA A 197 4.41 4.27 9.05
CA ALA A 197 5.22 3.23 9.66
C ALA A 197 5.76 3.65 11.04
N LEU A 198 6.33 4.84 11.15
CA LEU A 198 6.84 5.35 12.41
C LEU A 198 5.73 5.54 13.45
N ALA A 199 4.57 6.08 13.05
CA ALA A 199 3.42 6.25 13.93
C ALA A 199 2.96 4.90 14.51
N VAL A 200 2.89 3.85 13.70
CA VAL A 200 2.51 2.50 14.15
C VAL A 200 3.57 1.89 15.06
N ILE A 201 4.86 2.03 14.76
CA ILE A 201 5.94 1.53 15.63
C ILE A 201 5.82 2.15 17.04
N LEU A 202 5.61 3.46 17.11
CA LEU A 202 5.42 4.17 18.38
C LEU A 202 4.17 3.67 19.13
N LEU A 203 3.07 3.42 18.41
CA LEU A 203 1.83 2.92 19.01
C LEU A 203 1.99 1.48 19.49
N VAL A 204 2.61 0.59 18.74
CA VAL A 204 2.84 -0.80 19.13
C VAL A 204 3.74 -0.89 20.37
N SER A 205 4.74 -0.02 20.50
CA SER A 205 5.60 0.00 21.68
C SER A 205 4.83 0.23 22.99
N ILE A 206 3.66 0.87 22.91
CA ILE A 206 2.76 1.14 24.04
C ILE A 206 1.69 0.07 24.17
N LEU A 207 1.20 -0.49 23.06
CA LEU A 207 0.03 -1.36 22.99
C LEU A 207 0.34 -2.75 22.41
N MET A 208 1.43 -3.39 22.83
CA MET A 208 1.82 -4.72 22.36
C MET A 208 0.68 -5.76 22.33
N PRO A 209 -0.24 -5.82 23.34
CA PRO A 209 -1.36 -6.76 23.29
C PRO A 209 -2.33 -6.53 22.13
N ALA A 210 -2.33 -5.34 21.53
CA ALA A 210 -3.16 -5.00 20.39
C ALA A 210 -2.51 -5.35 19.02
N LEU A 211 -1.27 -5.87 18.99
CA LEU A 211 -0.53 -6.20 17.79
C LEU A 211 -1.34 -7.04 16.77
N PRO A 212 -2.06 -8.12 17.17
CA PRO A 212 -2.87 -8.90 16.22
C PRO A 212 -3.98 -8.07 15.56
N TYR A 213 -4.60 -7.16 16.32
CA TYR A 213 -5.61 -6.24 15.77
C TYR A 213 -4.99 -5.22 14.81
N MET A 214 -3.79 -4.74 15.10
CA MET A 214 -3.10 -3.75 14.28
C MET A 214 -2.59 -4.34 12.97
N LEU A 215 -2.11 -5.59 12.97
CA LEU A 215 -1.79 -6.34 11.77
C LEU A 215 -3.01 -6.47 10.86
N ALA A 216 -4.11 -6.94 11.43
CA ALA A 216 -5.35 -7.12 10.68
C ALA A 216 -5.98 -5.79 10.24
N PHE A 217 -5.82 -4.72 11.02
CA PHE A 217 -6.24 -3.38 10.65
C PHE A 217 -5.50 -2.89 9.39
N ALA A 218 -4.17 -3.02 9.35
CA ALA A 218 -3.38 -2.67 8.18
C ALA A 218 -3.81 -3.51 6.95
N ALA A 219 -4.05 -4.83 7.13
CA ALA A 219 -4.58 -5.68 6.08
C ALA A 219 -5.93 -5.20 5.55
N GLY A 220 -6.87 -4.89 6.45
CA GLY A 220 -8.20 -4.39 6.06
C GLY A 220 -8.13 -3.07 5.30
N ALA A 221 -7.29 -2.14 5.75
CA ALA A 221 -7.07 -0.88 5.08
C ALA A 221 -6.45 -1.08 3.67
N MET A 222 -5.49 -2.00 3.51
CA MET A 222 -4.94 -2.35 2.20
C MET A 222 -5.99 -3.01 1.29
N PHE A 223 -6.85 -3.89 1.83
CA PHE A 223 -7.94 -4.48 1.06
C PHE A 223 -8.95 -3.44 0.58
N TYR A 224 -9.25 -2.43 1.39
CA TYR A 224 -10.09 -1.31 0.95
C TYR A 224 -9.54 -0.67 -0.32
N VAL A 225 -8.26 -0.30 -0.32
CA VAL A 225 -7.59 0.30 -1.49
C VAL A 225 -7.67 -0.61 -2.72
N VAL A 226 -7.43 -1.91 -2.54
CA VAL A 226 -7.50 -2.87 -3.66
C VAL A 226 -8.89 -2.94 -4.26
N VAL A 227 -9.93 -3.02 -3.42
CA VAL A 227 -11.31 -3.25 -3.87
C VAL A 227 -11.94 -1.96 -4.39
N GLU A 228 -11.73 -0.84 -3.71
CA GLU A 228 -12.36 0.44 -4.06
C GLU A 228 -11.66 1.15 -5.20
N GLU A 229 -10.35 0.94 -5.39
CA GLU A 229 -9.60 1.71 -6.36
C GLU A 229 -8.86 0.89 -7.40
N LEU A 230 -7.91 0.04 -6.96
CA LEU A 230 -7.00 -0.60 -7.91
C LEU A 230 -7.72 -1.54 -8.87
N ILE A 231 -8.65 -2.37 -8.37
CA ILE A 231 -9.41 -3.31 -9.20
C ILE A 231 -10.40 -2.56 -10.11
N PRO A 232 -11.22 -1.61 -9.65
CA PRO A 232 -12.08 -0.83 -10.53
C PRO A 232 -11.32 -0.08 -11.61
N GLU A 233 -10.21 0.58 -11.27
CA GLU A 233 -9.38 1.28 -12.25
C GLU A 233 -8.74 0.34 -13.26
N ALA A 234 -8.20 -0.81 -12.82
CA ALA A 234 -7.64 -1.84 -13.70
C ALA A 234 -8.68 -2.43 -14.65
N SER A 235 -9.95 -2.43 -14.24
CA SER A 235 -11.09 -2.96 -15.01
C SER A 235 -11.79 -1.89 -15.87
N SER A 236 -11.47 -0.61 -15.67
CA SER A 236 -12.04 0.50 -16.45
C SER A 236 -11.69 0.38 -17.94
N SER A 237 -12.59 0.81 -18.84
CA SER A 237 -12.41 0.73 -20.30
C SER A 237 -12.61 -0.69 -20.90
N GLN A 238 -12.18 -0.92 -22.15
CA GLN A 238 -12.40 -2.19 -22.87
C GLN A 238 -11.87 -3.41 -22.10
N HIS A 239 -12.61 -4.52 -22.14
CA HIS A 239 -12.24 -5.77 -21.51
C HIS A 239 -10.82 -6.22 -21.93
N SER A 240 -10.00 -6.60 -20.97
CA SER A 240 -8.64 -7.09 -21.19
C SER A 240 -8.23 -8.02 -20.05
N ASN A 241 -7.56 -9.11 -20.36
CA ASN A 241 -7.02 -10.04 -19.37
C ASN A 241 -5.71 -9.55 -18.72
N LEU A 242 -5.19 -8.38 -19.14
CA LEU A 242 -3.89 -7.88 -18.69
C LEU A 242 -3.86 -7.56 -17.19
N SER A 243 -4.95 -7.02 -16.64
CA SER A 243 -5.06 -6.78 -15.21
C SER A 243 -5.07 -8.09 -14.41
N THR A 244 -5.80 -9.11 -14.89
CA THR A 244 -5.84 -10.43 -14.26
C THR A 244 -4.47 -11.13 -14.30
N ILE A 245 -3.77 -11.04 -15.43
CA ILE A 245 -2.41 -11.60 -15.58
C ILE A 245 -1.44 -10.84 -14.65
N GLY A 246 -1.52 -9.51 -14.63
CA GLY A 246 -0.73 -8.68 -13.72
C GLY A 246 -0.98 -9.09 -12.27
N PHE A 247 -2.25 -9.19 -11.87
CA PHE A 247 -2.64 -9.64 -10.52
C PHE A 247 -2.03 -11.00 -10.16
N ALA A 248 -2.16 -11.99 -11.04
CA ALA A 248 -1.60 -13.31 -10.78
C ALA A 248 -0.08 -13.29 -10.60
N ILE A 249 0.63 -12.50 -11.43
CA ILE A 249 2.09 -12.36 -11.31
C ILE A 249 2.47 -11.67 -10.00
N GLY A 250 1.82 -10.55 -9.64
CA GLY A 250 2.08 -9.82 -8.41
C GLY A 250 1.80 -10.67 -7.17
N PHE A 251 0.66 -11.36 -7.17
CA PHE A 251 0.27 -12.26 -6.09
C PHE A 251 1.30 -13.39 -5.87
N VAL A 252 1.71 -14.07 -6.94
CA VAL A 252 2.71 -15.16 -6.86
C VAL A 252 4.06 -14.61 -6.44
N LEU A 253 4.48 -13.46 -6.95
CA LEU A 253 5.74 -12.83 -6.55
C LEU A 253 5.77 -12.60 -5.04
N MET A 254 4.74 -11.95 -4.49
CA MET A 254 4.69 -11.66 -3.05
C MET A 254 4.57 -12.92 -2.21
N MET A 255 3.74 -13.88 -2.63
CA MET A 255 3.64 -15.20 -1.98
C MET A 255 5.01 -15.90 -1.90
N VAL A 256 5.79 -15.87 -2.98
CA VAL A 256 7.13 -16.46 -3.00
C VAL A 256 8.08 -15.70 -2.07
N LEU A 257 8.07 -14.37 -2.10
CA LEU A 257 8.89 -13.55 -1.20
C LEU A 257 8.59 -13.87 0.26
N ASP A 258 7.32 -13.96 0.62
CA ASP A 258 6.89 -14.24 1.98
C ASP A 258 7.32 -15.63 2.44
N VAL A 259 7.09 -16.65 1.63
CA VAL A 259 7.45 -18.06 1.97
C VAL A 259 8.97 -18.28 2.00
N VAL A 260 9.73 -17.62 1.13
CA VAL A 260 11.20 -17.79 1.07
C VAL A 260 11.94 -17.00 2.15
N MET A 261 11.40 -15.85 2.55
CA MET A 261 12.02 -14.96 3.52
C MET A 261 11.36 -15.02 4.91
N GLY A 262 10.09 -15.40 5.00
CA GLY A 262 9.35 -15.55 6.26
C GLY A 262 9.65 -16.83 6.93
#